data_ca2e123a8e129fa4d519756ca84cebfc
#
_entry.id   ca2e123a8e129fa4d519756ca84cebfc
#
_cell.length_a   1.000
_cell.length_b   1.000
_cell.length_c   1.000
_cell.angle_alpha   90.00
_cell.angle_beta   90.00
_cell.angle_gamma   90.00
#
_symmetry.space_group_name_H-M   'P 1'
#
loop_
_entity.id
_entity.type
_entity.pdbx_description
1 polymer ?
#
loop_
_entity_poly.entity_id
_entity_poly.type
_entity_poly.pdbx_seq_one_letter_code
_entity_poly.pdbx_strand_id
1 'polypeptide(L)'
;MGFTGQVFKMDAETFTFIDQYYPQLREGQGLQVGSITGAYNILDRDGIFFVPRGSGIDAYCDEVPGRRESRIKLKARFQIPDDQLIRPGEEKLVGMSMTYDGRIAFVTNLATVGVIDRSLDPCSARYLNLNGERGRDPSVPLEELEQVSNSIASCEKGGIYVVTDRRMYRVQWTGRELTMDPGKGAWSAEYDAGAGQQAGRLGLGSGTTPTLMGTGHGDRFVVIADGAKVMKAVLFWRDEIPEDWQPIAEGKDRRIAAEVPITFGNPAAEKSYTDQSPLVRGYEVVFVSNTLGLEALSQLPASLQPYVMLLSNIPGIAPRGMEKFRWNPRTRKLERAWANPDISIPNCIPCMSSATGLIYATGQRCGFWTLEAVDWETGESRFFFRIPITLFGLSFGWDFLPFANSFYAATEIGPDGCIYTGTFGGISRFKPRR
;
A
#
# COMPACT_ATOMS: atom_id res chain seq x y z
N MET A 1 6.91 -11.32 -6.88
CA MET A 1 5.94 -12.11 -7.69
C MET A 1 5.98 -11.59 -9.12
N GLY A 2 5.92 -12.44 -10.14
CA GLY A 2 5.91 -12.00 -11.53
C GLY A 2 4.49 -11.66 -12.02
N PHE A 3 4.39 -11.03 -13.21
CA PHE A 3 3.11 -10.62 -13.83
C PHE A 3 2.10 -11.76 -14.02
N THR A 4 2.56 -12.99 -14.14
CA THR A 4 1.73 -14.20 -14.28
C THR A 4 1.43 -14.87 -12.93
N GLY A 5 1.71 -14.17 -11.82
CA GLY A 5 1.49 -14.68 -10.47
C GLY A 5 2.51 -15.71 -9.99
N GLN A 6 3.63 -15.87 -10.69
CA GLN A 6 4.73 -16.75 -10.31
C GLN A 6 5.37 -16.30 -8.98
N VAL A 7 5.82 -17.26 -8.20
CA VAL A 7 6.64 -17.01 -7.01
C VAL A 7 8.09 -17.36 -7.36
N PHE A 8 9.02 -16.43 -7.08
CA PHE A 8 10.45 -16.59 -7.32
C PHE A 8 11.20 -16.69 -6.02
N LYS A 9 12.24 -17.49 -5.99
CA LYS A 9 13.24 -17.56 -4.95
C LYS A 9 14.59 -17.16 -5.50
N MET A 10 15.23 -16.23 -4.82
CA MET A 10 16.57 -15.76 -5.15
C MET A 10 17.47 -15.87 -3.93
N ASP A 11 18.74 -16.08 -4.19
CA ASP A 11 19.76 -16.04 -3.18
C ASP A 11 20.04 -14.59 -2.73
N ALA A 12 19.94 -14.33 -1.44
CA ALA A 12 20.10 -12.97 -0.92
C ALA A 12 21.53 -12.43 -1.01
N GLU A 13 22.58 -13.28 -0.96
CA GLU A 13 23.96 -12.86 -1.01
C GLU A 13 24.49 -12.69 -2.43
N THR A 14 24.25 -13.68 -3.29
CA THR A 14 24.73 -13.70 -4.66
C THR A 14 23.77 -13.01 -5.63
N PHE A 15 22.49 -12.87 -5.23
CA PHE A 15 21.39 -12.38 -6.06
C PHE A 15 21.16 -13.24 -7.30
N THR A 16 21.45 -14.54 -7.19
CA THR A 16 21.22 -15.52 -8.23
C THR A 16 19.87 -16.19 -8.07
N PHE A 17 19.27 -16.57 -9.18
CA PHE A 17 18.01 -17.30 -9.22
C PHE A 17 18.21 -18.72 -8.64
N ILE A 18 17.28 -19.14 -7.76
CA ILE A 18 17.28 -20.49 -7.17
C ILE A 18 16.14 -21.32 -7.75
N ASP A 19 14.89 -20.82 -7.66
CA ASP A 19 13.72 -21.58 -8.07
C ASP A 19 12.52 -20.65 -8.40
N GLN A 20 11.57 -21.21 -9.15
CA GLN A 20 10.30 -20.56 -9.42
C GLN A 20 9.16 -21.57 -9.32
N TYR A 21 8.05 -21.10 -8.78
CA TYR A 21 6.81 -21.86 -8.70
C TYR A 21 5.74 -21.22 -9.57
N TYR A 22 5.16 -22.01 -10.49
CA TYR A 22 4.02 -21.63 -11.29
C TYR A 22 2.75 -22.13 -10.63
N PRO A 23 1.91 -21.25 -10.05
CA PRO A 23 0.64 -21.68 -9.48
C PRO A 23 -0.23 -22.26 -10.61
N GLN A 24 -0.82 -23.42 -10.35
CA GLN A 24 -1.85 -23.95 -11.25
C GLN A 24 -3.03 -22.99 -11.24
N LEU A 25 -3.42 -22.54 -12.42
CA LEU A 25 -4.62 -21.75 -12.60
C LEU A 25 -5.82 -22.61 -12.18
N ARG A 26 -6.73 -22.05 -11.40
CA ARG A 26 -7.99 -22.71 -11.09
C ARG A 26 -8.85 -22.76 -12.36
N GLU A 27 -9.67 -23.81 -12.49
CA GLU A 27 -10.65 -23.92 -13.58
C GLU A 27 -11.50 -22.64 -13.65
N GLY A 28 -11.56 -21.99 -14.80
CA GLY A 28 -12.25 -20.70 -14.99
C GLY A 28 -11.40 -19.44 -14.68
N GLN A 29 -10.19 -19.56 -14.13
CA GLN A 29 -9.27 -18.42 -13.96
C GLN A 29 -8.36 -18.33 -15.20
N GLY A 30 -8.67 -17.40 -16.10
CA GLY A 30 -7.72 -16.99 -17.15
C GLY A 30 -6.45 -16.37 -16.56
N LEU A 31 -5.35 -16.39 -17.31
CA LEU A 31 -4.16 -15.58 -17.02
C LEU A 31 -4.59 -14.11 -16.90
N GLN A 32 -4.80 -13.63 -15.68
CA GLN A 32 -5.10 -12.21 -15.44
C GLN A 32 -3.78 -11.43 -15.46
N VAL A 33 -3.32 -11.11 -16.66
CA VAL A 33 -2.23 -10.16 -16.88
C VAL A 33 -2.74 -8.80 -16.37
N GLY A 34 -2.08 -8.26 -15.34
CA GLY A 34 -2.42 -6.95 -14.79
C GLY A 34 -3.45 -6.93 -13.65
N SER A 35 -3.90 -8.07 -13.12
CA SER A 35 -4.67 -8.04 -11.87
C SER A 35 -3.73 -7.72 -10.70
N ILE A 36 -4.08 -6.70 -9.92
CA ILE A 36 -3.33 -6.26 -8.73
C ILE A 36 -3.45 -7.28 -7.58
N THR A 37 -4.24 -8.34 -7.77
CA THR A 37 -4.33 -9.45 -6.81
C THR A 37 -2.98 -10.12 -6.62
N GLY A 38 -2.50 -10.15 -5.37
CA GLY A 38 -1.17 -10.66 -5.01
C GLY A 38 -0.11 -9.57 -4.83
N ALA A 39 -0.47 -8.28 -4.95
CA ALA A 39 0.45 -7.17 -4.71
C ALA A 39 0.90 -7.11 -3.24
N TYR A 40 -0.03 -7.37 -2.31
CA TYR A 40 0.23 -7.32 -0.87
C TYR A 40 0.40 -8.73 -0.32
N ASN A 41 1.64 -9.17 -0.19
CA ASN A 41 2.00 -10.48 0.32
C ASN A 41 2.75 -10.36 1.67
N ILE A 42 2.83 -11.47 2.39
CA ILE A 42 3.45 -11.53 3.71
C ILE A 42 4.49 -12.65 3.70
N LEU A 43 5.68 -12.37 4.19
CA LEU A 43 6.66 -13.37 4.57
C LEU A 43 6.75 -13.40 6.09
N ASP A 44 6.48 -14.55 6.71
CA ASP A 44 6.58 -14.70 8.15
C ASP A 44 7.99 -15.11 8.62
N ARG A 45 8.20 -15.09 9.93
CA ARG A 45 9.50 -15.48 10.56
C ARG A 45 9.88 -16.94 10.33
N ASP A 46 8.92 -17.80 9.99
CA ASP A 46 9.13 -19.22 9.75
C ASP A 46 9.44 -19.50 8.26
N GLY A 47 9.58 -18.43 7.44
CA GLY A 47 9.87 -18.51 6.02
C GLY A 47 8.67 -18.92 5.17
N ILE A 48 7.46 -18.75 5.68
CA ILE A 48 6.23 -19.03 4.92
C ILE A 48 5.80 -17.75 4.20
N PHE A 49 5.63 -17.84 2.90
CA PHE A 49 5.23 -16.75 2.03
C PHE A 49 3.75 -16.87 1.65
N PHE A 50 2.94 -15.94 2.13
CA PHE A 50 1.49 -15.87 1.90
C PHE A 50 1.17 -14.92 0.76
N VAL A 51 0.40 -15.38 -0.21
CA VAL A 51 0.07 -14.65 -1.43
C VAL A 51 -1.43 -14.67 -1.66
N PRO A 52 -2.08 -13.50 -1.86
CA PRO A 52 -3.49 -13.44 -2.29
C PRO A 52 -3.69 -14.09 -3.65
N ARG A 53 -4.75 -14.88 -3.80
CA ARG A 53 -5.13 -15.56 -5.04
C ARG A 53 -6.63 -15.55 -5.25
N GLY A 54 -7.13 -14.67 -6.12
CA GLY A 54 -8.57 -14.50 -6.27
C GLY A 54 -9.19 -14.13 -4.93
N SER A 55 -10.19 -14.89 -4.47
CA SER A 55 -10.80 -14.74 -3.14
C SER A 55 -10.16 -15.67 -2.09
N GLY A 56 -8.86 -15.95 -2.18
CA GLY A 56 -8.17 -16.84 -1.24
C GLY A 56 -6.71 -16.49 -1.02
N ILE A 57 -6.02 -17.35 -0.27
CA ILE A 57 -4.62 -17.22 0.11
C ILE A 57 -3.89 -18.52 -0.21
N ASP A 58 -2.75 -18.45 -0.89
CA ASP A 58 -1.80 -19.54 -1.03
C ASP A 58 -0.62 -19.31 -0.10
N ALA A 59 -0.16 -20.35 0.61
CA ALA A 59 1.03 -20.34 1.43
C ALA A 59 2.12 -21.19 0.80
N TYR A 60 3.31 -20.61 0.61
CA TYR A 60 4.48 -21.26 0.03
C TYR A 60 5.59 -21.37 1.07
N CYS A 61 6.39 -22.41 1.00
CA CYS A 61 7.56 -22.57 1.85
C CYS A 61 8.66 -23.35 1.11
N ASP A 62 9.82 -23.46 1.73
CA ASP A 62 10.87 -24.36 1.27
C ASP A 62 10.44 -25.82 1.37
N GLU A 63 10.73 -26.62 0.36
CA GLU A 63 10.51 -28.06 0.37
C GLU A 63 11.31 -28.73 1.50
N VAL A 64 12.57 -28.29 1.68
CA VAL A 64 13.44 -28.69 2.75
C VAL A 64 13.76 -27.45 3.61
N PRO A 65 13.16 -27.34 4.83
CA PRO A 65 13.35 -26.19 5.69
C PRO A 65 14.84 -25.94 6.02
N GLY A 66 15.26 -24.66 5.97
CA GLY A 66 16.62 -24.23 6.29
C GLY A 66 17.67 -24.53 5.21
N ARG A 67 17.30 -25.16 4.11
CA ARG A 67 18.20 -25.41 2.98
C ARG A 67 18.08 -24.27 1.97
N ARG A 68 19.19 -23.54 1.76
CA ARG A 68 19.25 -22.35 0.89
C ARG A 68 18.79 -22.63 -0.54
N GLU A 69 19.23 -23.74 -1.14
CA GLU A 69 18.90 -24.15 -2.51
C GLU A 69 17.60 -24.95 -2.62
N SER A 70 16.81 -24.99 -1.53
CA SER A 70 15.55 -25.71 -1.54
C SER A 70 14.58 -25.13 -2.57
N ARG A 71 13.80 -26.00 -3.22
CA ARG A 71 12.71 -25.61 -4.10
C ARG A 71 11.55 -25.04 -3.31
N ILE A 72 10.73 -24.25 -4.00
CA ILE A 72 9.48 -23.71 -3.47
C ILE A 72 8.41 -24.80 -3.59
N LYS A 73 7.63 -24.99 -2.52
CA LYS A 73 6.43 -25.82 -2.55
C LYS A 73 5.21 -25.05 -2.04
N LEU A 74 4.03 -25.39 -2.56
CA LEU A 74 2.75 -24.99 -1.98
C LEU A 74 2.55 -25.79 -0.69
N LYS A 75 2.44 -25.06 0.45
CA LYS A 75 2.23 -25.63 1.78
C LYS A 75 0.76 -25.79 2.12
N ALA A 76 -0.03 -24.76 1.85
CA ALA A 76 -1.45 -24.71 2.14
C ALA A 76 -2.17 -23.75 1.20
N ARG A 77 -3.47 -23.95 1.06
CA ARG A 77 -4.35 -23.10 0.28
C ARG A 77 -5.66 -22.89 1.03
N PHE A 78 -6.08 -21.64 1.08
CA PHE A 78 -7.35 -21.22 1.63
C PHE A 78 -8.20 -20.54 0.57
N GLN A 79 -9.50 -20.75 0.60
CA GLN A 79 -10.49 -20.06 -0.21
C GLN A 79 -11.59 -19.57 0.71
N ILE A 80 -11.96 -18.29 0.60
CA ILE A 80 -13.11 -17.76 1.32
C ILE A 80 -14.36 -18.51 0.81
N PRO A 81 -15.17 -19.09 1.69
CA PRO A 81 -16.43 -19.73 1.28
C PRO A 81 -17.38 -18.74 0.61
N ASP A 82 -18.12 -19.19 -0.40
CA ASP A 82 -19.00 -18.31 -1.18
C ASP A 82 -20.12 -17.69 -0.33
N ASP A 83 -20.59 -18.37 0.71
CA ASP A 83 -21.56 -17.84 1.68
C ASP A 83 -21.02 -16.72 2.58
N GLN A 84 -19.69 -16.55 2.63
CA GLN A 84 -19.00 -15.46 3.34
C GLN A 84 -18.71 -14.27 2.43
N LEU A 85 -18.75 -14.45 1.12
CA LEU A 85 -18.63 -13.38 0.13
C LEU A 85 -19.98 -12.70 -0.11
N ILE A 86 -19.98 -11.39 -0.42
CA ILE A 86 -21.20 -10.68 -0.79
C ILE A 86 -21.52 -10.80 -2.28
N ARG A 87 -20.48 -10.96 -3.10
CA ARG A 87 -20.58 -11.18 -4.55
C ARG A 87 -19.59 -12.27 -5.00
N PRO A 88 -19.96 -13.56 -4.82
CA PRO A 88 -19.13 -14.67 -5.29
C PRO A 88 -18.78 -14.52 -6.78
N GLY A 89 -17.51 -14.75 -7.13
CA GLY A 89 -16.99 -14.58 -8.49
C GLY A 89 -16.48 -13.17 -8.82
N GLU A 90 -17.00 -12.12 -8.19
CA GLU A 90 -16.57 -10.73 -8.39
C GLU A 90 -15.65 -10.24 -7.26
N GLU A 91 -15.80 -10.82 -6.08
CA GLU A 91 -15.05 -10.43 -4.89
C GLU A 91 -13.67 -11.07 -4.86
N LYS A 92 -12.63 -10.23 -4.69
CA LYS A 92 -11.23 -10.66 -4.69
C LYS A 92 -10.51 -10.08 -3.48
N LEU A 93 -9.58 -10.85 -2.94
CA LEU A 93 -8.71 -10.42 -1.86
C LEU A 93 -7.72 -9.38 -2.38
N VAL A 94 -7.69 -8.20 -1.77
CA VAL A 94 -6.83 -7.08 -2.19
C VAL A 94 -5.73 -6.76 -1.18
N GLY A 95 -5.94 -6.96 0.12
CA GLY A 95 -4.98 -6.60 1.14
C GLY A 95 -4.82 -7.64 2.24
N MET A 96 -3.63 -7.72 2.81
CA MET A 96 -3.32 -8.58 3.96
C MET A 96 -2.37 -7.87 4.93
N SER A 97 -2.48 -8.23 6.22
CA SER A 97 -1.57 -7.82 7.28
C SER A 97 -1.43 -8.96 8.31
N MET A 98 -0.33 -8.97 9.04
CA MET A 98 -0.19 -9.87 10.19
C MET A 98 -0.75 -9.18 11.44
N THR A 99 -1.61 -9.86 12.18
CA THR A 99 -2.06 -9.38 13.49
C THR A 99 -0.96 -9.60 14.55
N TYR A 100 -1.04 -8.87 15.65
CA TYR A 100 -0.04 -9.01 16.73
C TYR A 100 -0.13 -10.33 17.50
N ASP A 101 -1.26 -11.04 17.44
CA ASP A 101 -1.40 -12.41 17.95
C ASP A 101 -1.02 -13.49 16.92
N GLY A 102 -0.43 -13.07 15.77
CA GLY A 102 0.18 -13.95 14.78
C GLY A 102 -0.80 -14.60 13.79
N ARG A 103 -1.96 -14.01 13.57
CA ARG A 103 -2.92 -14.41 12.54
C ARG A 103 -2.74 -13.59 11.28
N ILE A 104 -3.34 -14.01 10.18
CA ILE A 104 -3.44 -13.23 8.94
C ILE A 104 -4.79 -12.52 8.94
N ALA A 105 -4.75 -11.18 8.97
CA ALA A 105 -5.90 -10.36 8.62
C ALA A 105 -5.90 -10.09 7.12
N PHE A 106 -7.07 -10.06 6.49
CA PHE A 106 -7.22 -9.80 5.07
C PHE A 106 -8.48 -8.99 4.76
N VAL A 107 -8.51 -8.39 3.59
CA VAL A 107 -9.68 -7.66 3.09
C VAL A 107 -9.87 -7.91 1.60
N THR A 108 -11.14 -7.98 1.18
CA THR A 108 -11.52 -8.06 -0.24
C THR A 108 -11.85 -6.69 -0.82
N ASN A 109 -11.94 -6.60 -2.15
CA ASN A 109 -12.34 -5.37 -2.86
C ASN A 109 -13.76 -4.89 -2.52
N LEU A 110 -14.64 -5.77 -2.02
CA LEU A 110 -16.00 -5.43 -1.57
C LEU A 110 -16.12 -5.40 -0.04
N ALA A 111 -15.00 -5.10 0.63
CA ALA A 111 -14.92 -4.83 2.06
C ALA A 111 -15.33 -5.99 2.99
N THR A 112 -15.18 -7.24 2.56
CA THR A 112 -15.17 -8.39 3.47
C THR A 112 -13.82 -8.43 4.19
N VAL A 113 -13.83 -8.21 5.49
CA VAL A 113 -12.66 -8.32 6.38
C VAL A 113 -12.63 -9.71 6.99
N GLY A 114 -11.48 -10.35 6.98
CA GLY A 114 -11.33 -11.67 7.59
C GLY A 114 -10.04 -11.79 8.42
N VAL A 115 -10.04 -12.76 9.32
CA VAL A 115 -8.86 -13.20 10.09
C VAL A 115 -8.80 -14.71 10.05
N ILE A 116 -7.60 -15.27 9.82
CA ILE A 116 -7.36 -16.71 9.73
C ILE A 116 -6.01 -17.07 10.37
N ASP A 117 -5.87 -18.28 10.89
CA ASP A 117 -4.59 -18.79 11.37
C ASP A 117 -3.55 -18.92 10.24
N ARG A 118 -2.26 -18.79 10.54
CA ARG A 118 -1.17 -18.99 9.56
C ARG A 118 -1.11 -20.42 8.98
N SER A 119 -1.79 -21.39 9.61
CA SER A 119 -1.97 -22.71 9.05
C SER A 119 -2.90 -22.73 7.83
N LEU A 120 -3.69 -21.67 7.65
CA LEU A 120 -4.79 -21.54 6.68
C LEU A 120 -5.90 -22.57 6.93
N ASP A 121 -6.11 -22.98 8.20
CA ASP A 121 -7.25 -23.83 8.57
C ASP A 121 -8.57 -23.06 8.41
N PRO A 122 -9.49 -23.48 7.52
CA PRO A 122 -10.77 -22.81 7.30
C PRO A 122 -11.61 -22.68 8.58
N CYS A 123 -11.52 -23.65 9.53
CA CYS A 123 -12.25 -23.63 10.78
C CYS A 123 -11.84 -22.48 11.71
N SER A 124 -10.62 -21.97 11.53
CA SER A 124 -10.09 -20.82 12.28
C SER A 124 -10.53 -19.46 11.74
N ALA A 125 -11.09 -19.43 10.52
CA ALA A 125 -11.43 -18.18 9.85
C ALA A 125 -12.64 -17.48 10.48
N ARG A 126 -12.58 -16.15 10.56
CA ARG A 126 -13.69 -15.28 10.98
C ARG A 126 -13.84 -14.15 9.98
N TYR A 127 -15.08 -13.72 9.75
CA TYR A 127 -15.41 -12.76 8.72
C TYR A 127 -16.33 -11.68 9.25
N LEU A 128 -16.24 -10.50 8.65
CA LEU A 128 -17.15 -9.38 8.82
C LEU A 128 -17.18 -8.56 7.53
N ASN A 129 -18.36 -8.31 6.97
CA ASN A 129 -18.50 -7.47 5.80
C ASN A 129 -18.96 -6.07 6.20
N LEU A 130 -18.25 -5.03 5.72
CA LEU A 130 -18.53 -3.64 6.06
C LEU A 130 -19.76 -3.09 5.30
N ASN A 131 -20.15 -3.69 4.18
CA ASN A 131 -21.39 -3.36 3.46
C ASN A 131 -22.64 -4.00 4.09
N GLY A 132 -22.46 -4.95 5.04
CA GLY A 132 -23.54 -5.62 5.74
C GLY A 132 -24.54 -6.33 4.79
N GLU A 133 -25.82 -6.35 5.19
CA GLU A 133 -26.88 -7.00 4.41
C GLU A 133 -27.11 -6.32 3.05
N ARG A 134 -26.91 -5.00 2.95
CA ARG A 134 -26.99 -4.26 1.69
C ARG A 134 -26.05 -4.83 0.63
N GLY A 135 -24.86 -5.26 1.04
CA GLY A 135 -23.87 -5.85 0.14
C GLY A 135 -24.37 -7.16 -0.50
N ARG A 136 -25.20 -7.94 0.21
CA ARG A 136 -25.76 -9.22 -0.24
C ARG A 136 -26.95 -9.06 -1.19
N ASP A 137 -27.57 -7.89 -1.25
CA ASP A 137 -28.68 -7.62 -2.15
C ASP A 137 -28.19 -7.48 -3.60
N PRO A 138 -28.53 -8.43 -4.51
CA PRO A 138 -28.04 -8.40 -5.88
C PRO A 138 -28.63 -7.22 -6.70
N SER A 139 -29.68 -6.57 -6.21
CA SER A 139 -30.27 -5.39 -6.86
C SER A 139 -29.46 -4.12 -6.62
N VAL A 140 -28.57 -4.10 -5.62
CA VAL A 140 -27.68 -2.97 -5.33
C VAL A 140 -26.50 -3.01 -6.29
N PRO A 141 -26.28 -1.98 -7.13
CA PRO A 141 -25.14 -1.89 -8.02
C PRO A 141 -23.80 -1.86 -7.24
N LEU A 142 -22.74 -2.44 -7.84
CA LEU A 142 -21.42 -2.50 -7.18
C LEU A 142 -20.83 -1.13 -6.86
N GLU A 143 -21.10 -0.13 -7.70
CA GLU A 143 -20.68 1.28 -7.51
C GLU A 143 -21.35 1.97 -6.31
N GLU A 144 -22.44 1.40 -5.80
CA GLU A 144 -23.09 1.86 -4.58
C GLU A 144 -22.55 1.22 -3.32
N LEU A 145 -21.81 0.13 -3.43
CA LEU A 145 -21.14 -0.53 -2.31
C LEU A 145 -19.81 0.13 -2.00
N GLU A 146 -19.42 0.09 -0.73
CA GLU A 146 -18.09 0.52 -0.34
C GLU A 146 -17.04 -0.46 -0.87
N GLN A 147 -16.00 0.09 -1.50
CA GLN A 147 -14.94 -0.67 -2.13
C GLN A 147 -13.58 -0.39 -1.48
N VAL A 148 -12.72 -1.40 -1.50
CA VAL A 148 -11.35 -1.33 -0.99
C VAL A 148 -10.39 -1.57 -2.15
N SER A 149 -9.44 -0.67 -2.37
CA SER A 149 -8.44 -0.77 -3.42
C SER A 149 -7.01 -1.05 -2.90
N ASN A 150 -6.81 -0.98 -1.58
CA ASN A 150 -5.50 -1.02 -0.93
C ASN A 150 -5.42 -2.05 0.19
N SER A 151 -4.22 -2.16 0.78
CA SER A 151 -3.99 -3.04 1.92
C SER A 151 -4.52 -2.43 3.22
N ILE A 152 -4.28 -3.14 4.30
CA ILE A 152 -4.76 -2.85 5.66
C ILE A 152 -3.58 -2.76 6.62
N ALA A 153 -3.80 -2.14 7.77
CA ALA A 153 -2.86 -2.14 8.88
C ALA A 153 -3.47 -2.83 10.11
N SER A 154 -2.62 -3.36 10.98
CA SER A 154 -3.02 -3.97 12.25
C SER A 154 -2.29 -3.32 13.41
N CYS A 155 -2.89 -3.26 14.59
CA CYS A 155 -2.25 -2.74 15.80
C CYS A 155 -2.25 -3.74 16.94
N GLU A 156 -1.43 -3.45 17.95
CA GLU A 156 -1.20 -4.25 19.14
C GLU A 156 -2.44 -4.53 19.99
N LYS A 157 -3.49 -3.72 19.81
CA LYS A 157 -4.78 -3.86 20.53
C LYS A 157 -5.84 -4.59 19.70
N GLY A 158 -5.44 -5.30 18.62
CA GLY A 158 -6.35 -6.05 17.76
C GLY A 158 -7.16 -5.18 16.79
N GLY A 159 -6.87 -3.88 16.67
CA GLY A 159 -7.49 -3.05 15.64
C GLY A 159 -6.95 -3.41 14.25
N ILE A 160 -7.85 -3.60 13.29
CA ILE A 160 -7.59 -3.78 11.87
C ILE A 160 -8.14 -2.55 11.15
N TYR A 161 -7.28 -1.82 10.46
CA TYR A 161 -7.60 -0.53 9.84
C TYR A 161 -7.81 -0.73 8.33
N VAL A 162 -9.03 -0.41 7.89
CA VAL A 162 -9.48 -0.57 6.51
C VAL A 162 -9.97 0.78 6.00
N VAL A 163 -9.46 1.25 4.88
CA VAL A 163 -9.99 2.42 4.18
C VAL A 163 -10.75 1.95 2.96
N THR A 164 -12.03 2.34 2.89
CA THR A 164 -12.85 2.17 1.69
C THR A 164 -12.82 3.45 0.85
N ASP A 165 -13.50 3.45 -0.26
CA ASP A 165 -13.70 4.64 -1.10
C ASP A 165 -14.55 5.75 -0.42
N ARG A 166 -15.06 5.53 0.81
CA ARG A 166 -15.96 6.46 1.54
C ARG A 166 -15.58 6.70 2.98
N ARG A 167 -15.03 5.68 3.67
CA ARG A 167 -14.82 5.71 5.12
C ARG A 167 -13.49 5.09 5.53
N MET A 168 -12.99 5.58 6.65
CA MET A 168 -11.94 4.92 7.41
C MET A 168 -12.58 4.08 8.51
N TYR A 169 -12.18 2.80 8.64
CA TYR A 169 -12.68 1.87 9.62
C TYR A 169 -11.56 1.37 10.53
N ARG A 170 -11.87 1.20 11.80
CA ARG A 170 -11.19 0.30 12.71
C ARG A 170 -12.11 -0.85 13.04
N VAL A 171 -11.88 -2.00 12.43
CA VAL A 171 -12.53 -3.25 12.79
C VAL A 171 -11.78 -3.85 13.98
N GLN A 172 -12.49 -4.28 15.01
CA GLN A 172 -11.84 -4.85 16.18
C GLN A 172 -11.80 -6.38 16.10
N TRP A 173 -10.59 -6.93 16.12
CA TRP A 173 -10.33 -8.33 16.38
C TRP A 173 -10.22 -8.55 17.90
N THR A 174 -11.08 -9.37 18.49
CA THR A 174 -11.15 -9.63 19.94
C THR A 174 -10.33 -10.86 20.36
N GLY A 175 -9.66 -11.54 19.42
CA GLY A 175 -9.08 -12.86 19.63
C GLY A 175 -10.05 -14.01 19.34
N ARG A 176 -11.34 -13.70 19.14
CA ARG A 176 -12.42 -14.68 18.86
C ARG A 176 -13.30 -14.32 17.67
N GLU A 177 -13.59 -13.03 17.53
CA GLU A 177 -14.49 -12.50 16.50
C GLU A 177 -14.02 -11.16 15.97
N LEU A 178 -14.48 -10.81 14.78
CA LEU A 178 -14.41 -9.46 14.22
C LEU A 178 -15.69 -8.71 14.55
N THR A 179 -15.58 -7.43 14.96
CA THR A 179 -16.75 -6.65 15.35
C THR A 179 -16.59 -5.18 15.01
N MET A 180 -17.73 -4.50 14.77
CA MET A 180 -17.87 -3.04 14.70
C MET A 180 -18.46 -2.43 15.97
N ASP A 181 -18.51 -3.19 17.07
CA ASP A 181 -18.99 -2.68 18.36
C ASP A 181 -18.03 -1.60 18.91
N PRO A 182 -18.50 -0.33 19.06
CA PRO A 182 -17.69 0.74 19.65
C PRO A 182 -17.23 0.44 21.09
N GLY A 183 -18.03 -0.30 21.86
CA GLY A 183 -17.68 -0.72 23.21
C GLY A 183 -16.47 -1.65 23.28
N LYS A 184 -16.12 -2.30 22.16
CA LYS A 184 -14.92 -3.12 21.99
C LYS A 184 -13.76 -2.38 21.31
N GLY A 185 -13.95 -1.08 21.01
CA GLY A 185 -12.94 -0.20 20.43
C GLY A 185 -13.00 -0.07 18.90
N ALA A 186 -14.03 -0.60 18.24
CA ALA A 186 -14.24 -0.39 16.82
C ALA A 186 -14.81 1.01 16.54
N TRP A 187 -14.56 1.54 15.34
CA TRP A 187 -15.12 2.81 14.89
C TRP A 187 -15.09 2.93 13.36
N SER A 188 -15.86 3.88 12.85
CA SER A 188 -15.74 4.33 11.46
C SER A 188 -15.89 5.84 11.40
N ALA A 189 -15.28 6.48 10.41
CA ALA A 189 -15.39 7.92 10.16
C ALA A 189 -15.37 8.19 8.65
N GLU A 190 -16.25 9.08 8.21
CA GLU A 190 -16.26 9.56 6.82
C GLU A 190 -15.09 10.52 6.59
N TYR A 191 -14.58 10.54 5.35
CA TYR A 191 -13.58 11.49 4.88
C TYR A 191 -13.99 12.05 3.51
N ASP A 192 -13.29 13.04 2.99
CA ASP A 192 -13.57 13.59 1.66
C ASP A 192 -13.14 12.61 0.57
N ALA A 193 -14.08 11.83 0.07
CA ALA A 193 -13.83 10.83 -0.96
C ALA A 193 -13.56 11.43 -2.36
N GLY A 194 -13.82 12.73 -2.53
CA GLY A 194 -13.70 13.42 -3.81
C GLY A 194 -14.88 13.14 -4.76
N ALA A 195 -14.91 13.87 -5.87
CA ALA A 195 -16.02 13.84 -6.83
C ALA A 195 -15.76 12.98 -8.07
N GLY A 196 -14.73 12.13 -8.09
CA GLY A 196 -14.46 11.28 -9.26
C GLY A 196 -13.01 10.82 -9.40
N GLN A 197 -12.79 9.97 -10.39
CA GLN A 197 -11.49 9.40 -10.69
C GLN A 197 -10.60 10.42 -11.42
N GLN A 198 -9.35 10.57 -10.97
CA GLN A 198 -8.31 11.34 -11.65
C GLN A 198 -7.42 10.41 -12.49
N ALA A 199 -6.76 10.97 -13.52
CA ALA A 199 -5.85 10.22 -14.40
C ALA A 199 -4.74 9.54 -13.60
N GLY A 200 -4.52 8.26 -13.84
CA GLY A 200 -3.48 7.47 -13.19
C GLY A 200 -3.86 6.90 -11.82
N ARG A 201 -5.03 7.24 -11.27
CA ARG A 201 -5.50 6.67 -10.01
C ARG A 201 -6.04 5.26 -10.18
N LEU A 202 -5.80 4.43 -9.18
CA LEU A 202 -6.22 3.03 -9.15
C LEU A 202 -7.69 2.85 -8.72
N GLY A 203 -8.30 3.87 -8.07
CA GLY A 203 -9.68 3.79 -7.58
C GLY A 203 -10.25 5.15 -7.15
N LEU A 204 -11.46 5.13 -6.59
CA LEU A 204 -12.13 6.27 -5.94
C LEU A 204 -11.69 6.38 -4.47
N GLY A 205 -11.92 7.54 -3.86
CA GLY A 205 -11.61 7.79 -2.45
C GLY A 205 -10.10 7.82 -2.18
N SER A 206 -9.67 7.26 -1.06
CA SER A 206 -8.25 7.11 -0.72
C SER A 206 -7.62 5.96 -1.50
N GLY A 207 -6.53 6.24 -2.21
CA GLY A 207 -5.68 5.23 -2.83
C GLY A 207 -4.55 4.73 -1.93
N THR A 208 -4.49 5.15 -0.66
CA THR A 208 -3.37 4.85 0.25
C THR A 208 -3.73 3.76 1.25
N THR A 209 -2.79 2.84 1.54
CA THR A 209 -2.93 1.94 2.68
C THR A 209 -2.87 2.77 3.98
N PRO A 210 -3.79 2.57 4.94
CA PRO A 210 -3.72 3.25 6.24
C PRO A 210 -2.39 2.99 6.94
N THR A 211 -1.75 4.05 7.44
CA THR A 211 -0.49 3.92 8.18
C THR A 211 -0.66 4.41 9.62
N LEU A 212 -0.12 3.67 10.58
CA LEU A 212 -0.23 4.01 12.00
C LEU A 212 0.86 5.03 12.37
N MET A 213 0.47 6.08 13.11
CA MET A 213 1.33 7.19 13.48
C MET A 213 1.24 7.47 14.98
N GLY A 214 2.34 7.92 15.57
CA GLY A 214 2.46 8.22 16.99
C GLY A 214 3.33 7.22 17.74
N THR A 215 3.80 7.60 18.92
CA THR A 215 4.73 6.80 19.74
C THR A 215 4.29 6.71 21.18
N GLY A 216 4.59 5.61 21.83
CA GLY A 216 4.42 5.41 23.28
C GLY A 216 2.97 5.61 23.74
N HIS A 217 2.82 6.39 24.81
CA HIS A 217 1.52 6.72 25.45
C HIS A 217 0.94 8.07 24.98
N GLY A 218 1.58 8.74 24.03
CA GLY A 218 1.10 10.01 23.48
C GLY A 218 -0.04 9.85 22.47
N ASP A 219 -0.28 10.91 21.72
CA ASP A 219 -1.27 10.94 20.65
C ASP A 219 -1.00 9.84 19.61
N ARG A 220 -2.04 9.15 19.17
CA ARG A 220 -1.94 8.07 18.19
C ARG A 220 -2.97 8.23 17.11
N PHE A 221 -2.54 8.06 15.88
CA PHE A 221 -3.36 8.30 14.70
C PHE A 221 -3.32 7.14 13.71
N VAL A 222 -4.31 7.14 12.83
CA VAL A 222 -4.26 6.50 11.51
C VAL A 222 -4.18 7.62 10.49
N VAL A 223 -3.26 7.52 9.54
CA VAL A 223 -3.08 8.52 8.49
C VAL A 223 -3.35 7.93 7.12
N ILE A 224 -4.05 8.72 6.28
CA ILE A 224 -4.31 8.45 4.87
C ILE A 224 -4.14 9.75 4.07
N ALA A 225 -4.05 9.64 2.74
CA ALA A 225 -4.42 10.74 1.86
C ALA A 225 -5.90 10.56 1.46
N ASP A 226 -6.68 11.64 1.44
CA ASP A 226 -8.11 11.60 1.07
C ASP A 226 -8.32 11.49 -0.46
N GLY A 227 -9.58 11.64 -0.92
CA GLY A 227 -9.96 11.59 -2.33
C GLY A 227 -10.19 12.96 -2.97
N ALA A 228 -9.97 14.06 -2.27
CA ALA A 228 -10.22 15.41 -2.77
C ALA A 228 -9.40 15.74 -4.04
N LYS A 229 -9.84 16.74 -4.82
CA LYS A 229 -9.12 17.20 -6.02
C LYS A 229 -7.69 17.67 -5.71
N VAL A 230 -7.51 18.40 -4.62
CA VAL A 230 -6.24 18.61 -3.94
C VAL A 230 -6.29 17.74 -2.69
N MET A 231 -5.62 16.62 -2.71
CA MET A 231 -5.67 15.66 -1.61
C MET A 231 -5.18 16.28 -0.31
N LYS A 232 -5.74 15.79 0.80
CA LYS A 232 -5.33 16.18 2.14
C LYS A 232 -4.69 15.00 2.87
N ALA A 233 -3.69 15.30 3.67
CA ALA A 233 -3.24 14.41 4.73
C ALA A 233 -4.32 14.42 5.83
N VAL A 234 -4.95 13.28 6.07
CA VAL A 234 -6.00 13.12 7.08
C VAL A 234 -5.48 12.27 8.21
N LEU A 235 -5.53 12.79 9.43
CA LEU A 235 -5.25 12.07 10.66
C LEU A 235 -6.55 11.73 11.35
N PHE A 236 -6.75 10.47 11.72
CA PHE A 236 -7.84 10.03 12.59
C PHE A 236 -7.26 9.63 13.94
N TRP A 237 -7.89 10.04 15.04
CA TRP A 237 -7.58 9.50 16.35
C TRP A 237 -7.71 7.98 16.32
N ARG A 238 -6.61 7.28 16.61
CA ARG A 238 -6.54 5.83 16.46
C ARG A 238 -7.33 5.06 17.52
N ASP A 239 -7.17 5.47 18.74
CA ASP A 239 -7.77 4.82 19.90
C ASP A 239 -8.90 5.71 20.47
N GLU A 240 -8.72 6.26 21.66
CA GLU A 240 -9.67 7.18 22.27
C GLU A 240 -9.53 8.59 21.70
N ILE A 241 -10.65 9.28 21.53
CA ILE A 241 -10.65 10.70 21.20
C ILE A 241 -10.49 11.46 22.52
N PRO A 242 -9.56 12.41 22.64
CA PRO A 242 -9.46 13.22 23.87
C PRO A 242 -10.81 13.86 24.24
N GLU A 243 -11.16 13.87 25.52
CA GLU A 243 -12.46 14.35 25.99
C GLU A 243 -12.72 15.81 25.60
N ASP A 244 -11.69 16.64 25.69
CA ASP A 244 -11.68 18.06 25.31
C ASP A 244 -11.58 18.34 23.82
N TRP A 245 -11.42 17.29 22.96
CA TRP A 245 -11.31 17.45 21.52
C TRP A 245 -12.65 17.83 20.89
N GLN A 246 -12.65 18.87 20.08
CA GLN A 246 -13.79 19.27 19.28
C GLN A 246 -13.54 18.95 17.81
N PRO A 247 -14.58 18.76 16.97
CA PRO A 247 -14.42 18.63 15.54
C PRO A 247 -13.58 19.77 14.97
N ILE A 248 -12.71 19.46 14.00
CA ILE A 248 -11.81 20.45 13.38
C ILE A 248 -12.55 21.54 12.58
N ALA A 249 -13.79 21.25 12.16
CA ALA A 249 -14.71 22.18 11.52
C ALA A 249 -16.16 21.66 11.68
N GLU A 250 -17.14 22.53 11.42
CA GLU A 250 -18.54 22.15 11.38
C GLU A 250 -18.79 21.04 10.34
N GLY A 251 -19.58 20.04 10.69
CA GLY A 251 -19.90 18.89 9.85
C GLY A 251 -18.78 17.83 9.72
N LYS A 252 -17.62 18.03 10.35
CA LYS A 252 -16.55 17.02 10.38
C LYS A 252 -16.72 16.05 11.53
N ASP A 253 -16.37 14.79 11.27
CA ASP A 253 -16.35 13.77 12.31
C ASP A 253 -15.32 14.14 13.41
N ARG A 254 -15.71 14.00 14.66
CA ARG A 254 -14.83 14.24 15.82
C ARG A 254 -13.61 13.31 15.83
N ARG A 255 -13.66 12.16 15.12
CA ARG A 255 -12.54 11.25 14.95
C ARG A 255 -11.40 11.88 14.14
N ILE A 256 -11.67 12.86 13.28
CA ILE A 256 -10.65 13.54 12.48
C ILE A 256 -9.87 14.49 13.37
N ALA A 257 -8.56 14.24 13.48
CA ALA A 257 -7.64 15.09 14.24
C ALA A 257 -7.03 16.21 13.38
N ALA A 258 -6.87 15.98 12.09
CA ALA A 258 -6.37 16.99 11.15
C ALA A 258 -6.73 16.64 9.70
N GLU A 259 -6.90 17.69 8.89
CA GLU A 259 -6.95 17.66 7.43
C GLU A 259 -6.08 18.80 6.90
N VAL A 260 -5.00 18.47 6.18
CA VAL A 260 -4.06 19.48 5.63
C VAL A 260 -3.82 19.19 4.15
N PRO A 261 -4.02 20.18 3.25
CA PRO A 261 -3.77 20.00 1.82
C PRO A 261 -2.33 19.56 1.53
N ILE A 262 -2.18 18.53 0.67
CA ILE A 262 -0.90 18.06 0.16
C ILE A 262 -0.68 18.75 -1.18
N THR A 263 0.22 19.71 -1.23
CA THR A 263 0.46 20.54 -2.43
C THR A 263 1.80 20.23 -3.10
N PHE A 264 2.59 19.37 -2.49
CA PHE A 264 3.95 19.00 -2.94
C PHE A 264 4.85 20.22 -3.22
N GLY A 265 4.69 21.27 -2.42
CA GLY A 265 5.44 22.51 -2.54
C GLY A 265 4.88 23.53 -3.54
N ASN A 266 3.76 23.24 -4.21
CA ASN A 266 3.07 24.21 -5.06
C ASN A 266 1.78 24.70 -4.38
N PRO A 267 1.77 25.86 -3.71
CA PRO A 267 0.60 26.38 -3.01
C PRO A 267 -0.56 26.76 -3.95
N ALA A 268 -0.29 26.91 -5.24
CA ALA A 268 -1.29 27.18 -6.28
C ALA A 268 -1.76 25.91 -7.00
N ALA A 269 -1.48 24.71 -6.45
CA ALA A 269 -1.90 23.47 -7.06
C ALA A 269 -3.43 23.37 -7.11
N GLU A 270 -3.99 23.23 -8.31
CA GLU A 270 -5.43 23.01 -8.51
C GLU A 270 -5.82 21.54 -8.38
N LYS A 271 -4.84 20.64 -8.42
CA LYS A 271 -4.97 19.20 -8.23
C LYS A 271 -3.68 18.62 -7.63
N SER A 272 -3.83 17.64 -6.80
CA SER A 272 -2.73 16.79 -6.34
C SER A 272 -3.27 15.44 -5.97
N TYR A 273 -2.50 14.37 -6.20
CA TYR A 273 -2.88 13.07 -5.70
C TYR A 273 -1.69 12.16 -5.43
N THR A 274 -1.91 11.19 -4.56
CA THR A 274 -1.03 10.06 -4.30
C THR A 274 -1.86 8.82 -4.01
N ASP A 275 -1.46 7.69 -4.60
CA ASP A 275 -1.94 6.36 -4.25
C ASP A 275 -0.86 5.57 -3.48
N GLN A 276 0.24 6.22 -3.14
CA GLN A 276 1.33 5.62 -2.37
C GLN A 276 1.07 5.77 -0.87
N SER A 277 1.27 4.68 -0.14
CA SER A 277 1.07 4.66 1.30
C SER A 277 1.97 5.68 2.00
N PRO A 278 1.44 6.41 3.01
CA PRO A 278 2.22 7.40 3.76
C PRO A 278 3.40 6.76 4.48
N LEU A 279 4.57 7.37 4.40
CA LEU A 279 5.76 6.96 5.15
C LEU A 279 5.79 7.69 6.49
N VAL A 280 5.73 6.96 7.60
CA VAL A 280 5.60 7.52 8.94
C VAL A 280 6.82 7.22 9.81
N ARG A 281 7.25 8.21 10.60
CA ARG A 281 8.19 8.07 11.70
C ARG A 281 7.79 8.95 12.88
N GLY A 282 7.45 8.35 14.00
CA GLY A 282 7.00 9.09 15.18
C GLY A 282 5.75 9.92 14.90
N TYR A 283 5.85 11.23 15.02
CA TYR A 283 4.77 12.19 14.72
C TYR A 283 4.93 12.87 13.35
N GLU A 284 5.67 12.27 12.45
CA GLU A 284 5.93 12.82 11.14
C GLU A 284 5.47 11.87 10.04
N VAL A 285 4.97 12.43 8.95
CA VAL A 285 4.50 11.70 7.78
C VAL A 285 4.96 12.35 6.49
N VAL A 286 5.40 11.54 5.54
CA VAL A 286 5.84 11.94 4.21
C VAL A 286 4.91 11.36 3.16
N PHE A 287 4.55 12.18 2.18
CA PHE A 287 3.81 11.80 0.98
C PHE A 287 4.69 12.06 -0.26
N VAL A 288 4.50 11.24 -1.30
CA VAL A 288 5.10 11.42 -2.62
C VAL A 288 4.03 11.60 -3.67
N SER A 289 4.30 12.41 -4.69
CA SER A 289 3.31 12.75 -5.72
C SER A 289 3.17 11.66 -6.78
N ASN A 290 1.92 11.34 -7.13
CA ASN A 290 1.57 10.60 -8.35
C ASN A 290 0.94 11.52 -9.42
N THR A 291 0.84 12.83 -9.16
CA THR A 291 0.20 13.78 -10.07
C THR A 291 0.95 13.89 -11.39
N LEU A 292 0.37 13.38 -12.46
CA LEU A 292 0.96 13.43 -13.81
C LEU A 292 0.87 14.84 -14.39
N GLY A 293 1.94 15.27 -15.07
CA GLY A 293 2.06 16.62 -15.65
C GLY A 293 1.21 16.86 -16.90
N LEU A 294 0.63 15.81 -17.52
CA LEU A 294 -0.13 15.94 -18.76
C LEU A 294 -1.59 15.58 -18.54
N GLU A 295 -2.46 16.57 -18.62
CA GLU A 295 -3.91 16.44 -18.38
C GLU A 295 -4.62 15.57 -19.44
N ALA A 296 -4.17 15.58 -20.69
CA ALA A 296 -4.75 14.78 -21.77
C ALA A 296 -4.76 13.27 -21.46
N LEU A 297 -3.89 12.78 -20.57
CA LEU A 297 -3.89 11.38 -20.13
C LEU A 297 -5.15 11.01 -19.33
N SER A 298 -5.86 11.99 -18.75
CA SER A 298 -7.14 11.75 -18.05
C SER A 298 -8.28 11.34 -18.98
N GLN A 299 -8.15 11.65 -20.27
CA GLN A 299 -9.16 11.35 -21.28
C GLN A 299 -9.01 9.96 -21.92
N LEU A 300 -7.96 9.22 -21.52
CA LEU A 300 -7.81 7.84 -21.97
C LEU A 300 -8.93 6.95 -21.41
N PRO A 301 -9.33 5.90 -22.14
CA PRO A 301 -10.30 4.93 -21.64
C PRO A 301 -9.92 4.38 -20.25
N ALA A 302 -10.91 4.16 -19.39
CA ALA A 302 -10.70 3.69 -18.02
C ALA A 302 -9.81 2.42 -17.93
N SER A 303 -9.91 1.53 -18.92
CA SER A 303 -9.08 0.32 -19.04
C SER A 303 -7.58 0.61 -19.24
N LEU A 304 -7.21 1.79 -19.74
CA LEU A 304 -5.83 2.20 -19.97
C LEU A 304 -5.26 3.08 -18.84
N GLN A 305 -6.12 3.64 -17.99
CA GLN A 305 -5.70 4.54 -16.90
C GLN A 305 -4.62 3.94 -15.97
N PRO A 306 -4.71 2.68 -15.52
CA PRO A 306 -3.67 2.10 -14.68
C PRO A 306 -2.29 2.02 -15.36
N TYR A 307 -2.27 1.87 -16.69
CA TYR A 307 -1.03 1.74 -17.45
C TYR A 307 -0.35 3.08 -17.75
N VAL A 308 -1.06 4.20 -17.55
CA VAL A 308 -0.47 5.54 -17.74
C VAL A 308 0.75 5.74 -16.83
N MET A 309 0.77 5.10 -15.66
CA MET A 309 1.90 5.15 -14.74
C MET A 309 3.18 4.52 -15.31
N LEU A 310 3.13 3.72 -16.37
CA LEU A 310 4.33 3.25 -17.08
C LEU A 310 5.08 4.37 -17.78
N LEU A 311 4.39 5.48 -18.10
CA LEU A 311 4.95 6.68 -18.72
C LEU A 311 5.49 7.71 -17.71
N SER A 312 5.46 7.37 -16.42
CA SER A 312 5.73 8.30 -15.32
C SER A 312 7.20 8.72 -15.18
N ASN A 313 8.11 8.21 -16.00
CA ASN A 313 9.48 8.72 -16.08
C ASN A 313 9.69 9.71 -17.24
N ILE A 314 8.71 9.90 -18.14
CA ILE A 314 8.86 10.80 -19.29
C ILE A 314 8.91 12.25 -18.80
N PRO A 315 9.92 13.04 -19.19
CA PRO A 315 9.98 14.46 -18.88
C PRO A 315 8.71 15.20 -19.31
N GLY A 316 8.15 16.03 -18.40
CA GLY A 316 6.86 16.71 -18.62
C GLY A 316 5.62 15.90 -18.23
N ILE A 317 5.73 14.57 -18.14
CA ILE A 317 4.65 13.70 -17.61
C ILE A 317 4.95 13.31 -16.16
N ALA A 318 6.21 13.04 -15.86
CA ALA A 318 6.66 12.53 -14.58
C ALA A 318 6.11 13.34 -13.39
N PRO A 319 5.44 12.68 -12.42
CA PRO A 319 4.99 13.36 -11.21
C PRO A 319 6.19 13.86 -10.42
N ARG A 320 6.02 15.02 -9.79
CA ARG A 320 7.03 15.64 -8.97
C ARG A 320 6.45 16.06 -7.64
N GLY A 321 7.27 15.99 -6.64
CA GLY A 321 7.02 16.49 -5.30
C GLY A 321 7.04 15.41 -4.23
N MET A 322 7.61 15.82 -3.10
CA MET A 322 7.60 15.11 -1.84
C MET A 322 7.31 16.13 -0.75
N GLU A 323 6.46 15.79 0.20
CA GLU A 323 6.03 16.71 1.25
C GLU A 323 5.94 16.02 2.59
N LYS A 324 6.49 16.65 3.64
CA LYS A 324 6.46 16.15 5.01
C LYS A 324 5.61 17.04 5.91
N PHE A 325 4.79 16.39 6.73
CA PHE A 325 4.04 17.02 7.79
C PHE A 325 4.47 16.48 9.14
N ARG A 326 4.33 17.32 10.19
CA ARG A 326 4.62 17.00 11.58
C ARG A 326 3.43 17.34 12.45
N TRP A 327 2.95 16.38 13.24
CA TRP A 327 2.01 16.65 14.31
C TRP A 327 2.70 17.29 15.50
N ASN A 328 2.17 18.40 15.96
CA ASN A 328 2.63 19.06 17.16
C ASN A 328 1.68 18.75 18.33
N PRO A 329 2.07 17.91 19.32
CA PRO A 329 1.19 17.53 20.42
C PRO A 329 0.79 18.69 21.34
N ARG A 330 1.58 19.77 21.39
CA ARG A 330 1.26 20.94 22.24
C ARG A 330 0.17 21.80 21.63
N THR A 331 0.23 22.06 20.34
CA THR A 331 -0.75 22.87 19.61
C THR A 331 -1.88 22.03 19.05
N ARG A 332 -1.73 20.69 19.03
CA ARG A 332 -2.64 19.73 18.40
C ARG A 332 -2.94 20.09 16.95
N LYS A 333 -1.89 20.38 16.19
CA LYS A 333 -1.96 20.70 14.75
C LYS A 333 -1.00 19.86 13.96
N LEU A 334 -1.43 19.50 12.74
CA LEU A 334 -0.56 18.93 11.71
C LEU A 334 -0.03 20.09 10.88
N GLU A 335 1.29 20.26 10.84
CA GLU A 335 1.94 21.37 10.18
C GLU A 335 2.92 20.86 9.13
N ARG A 336 3.06 21.59 8.00
CA ARG A 336 4.07 21.27 7.00
C ARG A 336 5.46 21.48 7.60
N ALA A 337 6.30 20.45 7.55
CA ALA A 337 7.70 20.52 7.98
C ALA A 337 8.60 20.95 6.81
N TRP A 338 8.44 20.33 5.65
CA TRP A 338 9.11 20.73 4.41
C TRP A 338 8.35 20.21 3.17
N ALA A 339 8.66 20.79 2.01
CA ALA A 339 8.26 20.28 0.72
C ALA A 339 9.40 20.39 -0.27
N ASN A 340 9.59 19.40 -1.13
CA ASN A 340 10.57 19.40 -2.20
C ASN A 340 9.84 19.12 -3.53
N PRO A 341 9.61 20.15 -4.37
CA PRO A 341 8.90 20.03 -5.65
C PRO A 341 9.73 19.37 -6.76
N ASP A 342 11.04 19.22 -6.58
CA ASP A 342 11.96 18.74 -7.61
C ASP A 342 12.17 17.23 -7.60
N ILE A 343 11.91 16.56 -6.47
CA ILE A 343 12.00 15.12 -6.33
C ILE A 343 10.88 14.46 -7.14
N SER A 344 11.23 13.42 -7.90
CA SER A 344 10.27 12.60 -8.64
C SER A 344 10.39 11.14 -8.20
N ILE A 345 9.38 10.66 -7.48
CA ILE A 345 9.18 9.27 -7.05
C ILE A 345 7.82 8.83 -7.57
N PRO A 346 7.73 8.47 -8.86
CA PRO A 346 6.45 8.39 -9.56
C PRO A 346 5.45 7.38 -8.99
N ASN A 347 5.93 6.20 -8.58
CA ASN A 347 5.07 5.09 -8.20
C ASN A 347 5.82 4.02 -7.37
N CYS A 348 6.77 4.44 -6.56
CA CYS A 348 7.48 3.58 -5.60
C CYS A 348 7.04 3.94 -4.18
N ILE A 349 6.67 2.96 -3.38
CA ILE A 349 6.43 3.18 -1.94
C ILE A 349 7.78 3.31 -1.26
N PRO A 350 8.12 4.49 -0.69
CA PRO A 350 9.42 4.73 -0.09
C PRO A 350 9.59 4.01 1.25
N CYS A 351 10.82 3.74 1.63
CA CYS A 351 11.20 3.33 2.99
C CYS A 351 12.15 4.34 3.63
N MET A 352 12.30 4.28 4.96
CA MET A 352 13.19 5.17 5.71
C MET A 352 14.09 4.36 6.63
N SER A 353 15.39 4.63 6.59
CA SER A 353 16.35 4.07 7.51
C SER A 353 16.59 5.01 8.71
N SER A 354 16.20 4.57 9.90
CA SER A 354 16.50 5.32 11.13
C SER A 354 17.99 5.44 11.42
N ALA A 355 18.80 4.49 10.92
CA ALA A 355 20.25 4.51 11.12
C ALA A 355 20.95 5.58 10.27
N THR A 356 20.45 5.85 9.06
CA THR A 356 21.04 6.83 8.15
C THR A 356 20.31 8.17 8.15
N GLY A 357 19.04 8.20 8.63
CA GLY A 357 18.19 9.39 8.51
C GLY A 357 17.71 9.65 7.07
N LEU A 358 17.79 8.66 6.18
CA LEU A 358 17.48 8.84 4.77
C LEU A 358 16.23 8.05 4.35
N ILE A 359 15.45 8.66 3.47
CA ILE A 359 14.37 8.05 2.73
C ILE A 359 14.94 7.47 1.44
N TYR A 360 14.61 6.22 1.13
CA TYR A 360 15.01 5.54 -0.10
C TYR A 360 13.79 5.19 -0.93
N ALA A 361 13.88 5.43 -2.24
CA ALA A 361 12.82 5.09 -3.19
C ALA A 361 13.36 4.97 -4.61
N THR A 362 12.66 4.23 -5.46
CA THR A 362 12.87 4.31 -6.89
C THR A 362 12.23 5.60 -7.41
N GLY A 363 13.04 6.42 -8.03
CA GLY A 363 12.65 7.70 -8.63
C GLY A 363 13.02 7.78 -10.10
N GLN A 364 12.97 8.99 -10.64
CA GLN A 364 13.47 9.29 -11.97
C GLN A 364 14.13 10.66 -12.03
N ARG A 365 15.12 10.81 -12.94
CA ARG A 365 15.75 12.09 -13.30
C ARG A 365 15.93 12.16 -14.81
N CYS A 366 15.37 13.19 -15.42
CA CYS A 366 15.49 13.41 -16.87
C CYS A 366 15.12 12.18 -17.72
N GLY A 367 14.13 11.40 -17.27
CA GLY A 367 13.67 10.21 -17.97
C GLY A 367 14.37 8.91 -17.57
N PHE A 368 15.45 8.97 -16.79
CA PHE A 368 16.17 7.78 -16.33
C PHE A 368 15.72 7.37 -14.95
N TRP A 369 15.52 6.08 -14.75
CA TRP A 369 15.17 5.52 -13.44
C TRP A 369 16.36 5.58 -12.50
N THR A 370 16.07 5.92 -11.25
CA THR A 370 17.10 6.13 -10.21
C THR A 370 16.67 5.47 -8.89
N LEU A 371 17.67 5.11 -8.08
CA LEU A 371 17.50 5.03 -6.64
C LEU A 371 17.76 6.43 -6.07
N GLU A 372 16.78 6.99 -5.39
CA GLU A 372 16.87 8.27 -4.70
C GLU A 372 17.13 8.07 -3.22
N ALA A 373 17.96 8.95 -2.63
CA ALA A 373 18.17 9.06 -1.20
C ALA A 373 17.90 10.50 -0.75
N VAL A 374 16.89 10.70 0.05
CA VAL A 374 16.39 12.00 0.49
C VAL A 374 16.52 12.12 1.99
N ASP A 375 17.03 13.25 2.47
CA ASP A 375 17.17 13.51 3.89
C ASP A 375 15.81 13.64 4.58
N TRP A 376 15.60 12.89 5.67
CA TRP A 376 14.34 12.90 6.40
C TRP A 376 14.02 14.26 7.02
N GLU A 377 15.03 14.98 7.54
CA GLU A 377 14.80 16.23 8.25
C GLU A 377 14.62 17.44 7.31
N THR A 378 15.34 17.45 6.19
CA THR A 378 15.36 18.62 5.29
C THR A 378 14.59 18.44 3.99
N GLY A 379 14.33 17.19 3.56
CA GLY A 379 13.76 16.90 2.25
C GLY A 379 14.73 17.08 1.08
N GLU A 380 16.02 17.33 1.35
CA GLU A 380 17.03 17.50 0.33
C GLU A 380 17.50 16.15 -0.23
N SER A 381 17.76 16.09 -1.54
CA SER A 381 18.41 14.93 -2.15
C SER A 381 19.86 14.85 -1.69
N ARG A 382 20.24 13.74 -1.05
CA ARG A 382 21.62 13.50 -0.61
C ARG A 382 22.47 12.86 -1.68
N PHE A 383 21.90 11.87 -2.38
CA PHE A 383 22.52 11.24 -3.54
C PHE A 383 21.47 10.49 -4.36
N PHE A 384 21.83 10.10 -5.55
CA PHE A 384 21.06 9.19 -6.36
C PHE A 384 21.99 8.30 -7.19
N PHE A 385 21.45 7.15 -7.62
CA PHE A 385 22.13 6.25 -8.56
C PHE A 385 21.18 5.90 -9.69
N ARG A 386 21.66 5.95 -10.94
CA ARG A 386 20.90 5.41 -12.06
C ARG A 386 20.78 3.90 -11.91
N ILE A 387 19.60 3.37 -12.24
CA ILE A 387 19.33 1.93 -12.26
C ILE A 387 19.69 1.44 -13.66
N PRO A 388 20.84 0.75 -13.84
CA PRO A 388 21.21 0.24 -15.16
C PRO A 388 20.27 -0.93 -15.51
N ILE A 389 19.64 -0.86 -16.69
CA ILE A 389 18.89 -1.99 -17.21
C ILE A 389 19.89 -2.86 -17.96
N THR A 390 20.16 -4.05 -17.43
CA THR A 390 21.01 -5.05 -18.07
C THR A 390 20.16 -6.20 -18.58
N LEU A 391 20.28 -6.52 -19.86
CA LEU A 391 19.72 -7.72 -20.45
C LEU A 391 20.88 -8.69 -20.76
N PHE A 392 20.81 -9.92 -20.27
CA PHE A 392 21.90 -10.91 -20.42
C PHE A 392 23.28 -10.40 -19.96
N GLY A 393 23.32 -9.55 -18.91
CA GLY A 393 24.57 -9.00 -18.38
C GLY A 393 25.17 -7.84 -19.19
N LEU A 394 24.54 -7.41 -20.27
CA LEU A 394 24.95 -6.26 -21.09
C LEU A 394 24.06 -5.05 -20.77
N SER A 395 24.69 -3.90 -20.53
CA SER A 395 23.98 -2.63 -20.37
C SER A 395 23.73 -2.02 -21.76
N PHE A 396 22.45 -1.86 -22.11
CA PHE A 396 22.06 -1.32 -23.42
C PHE A 396 21.73 0.18 -23.39
N GLY A 397 21.90 0.86 -22.25
CA GLY A 397 21.51 2.26 -22.10
C GLY A 397 19.99 2.53 -22.17
N TRP A 398 19.17 1.53 -21.98
CA TRP A 398 17.70 1.60 -22.05
C TRP A 398 17.06 1.93 -20.70
N ASP A 399 17.77 2.60 -19.83
CA ASP A 399 17.35 2.98 -18.46
C ASP A 399 16.14 3.93 -18.45
N PHE A 400 15.67 4.37 -19.61
CA PHE A 400 14.43 5.13 -19.81
C PHE A 400 13.20 4.24 -20.04
N LEU A 401 13.38 2.95 -20.32
CA LEU A 401 12.26 2.04 -20.50
C LEU A 401 11.57 1.72 -19.17
N PRO A 402 10.27 1.34 -19.19
CA PRO A 402 9.49 1.12 -17.96
C PRO A 402 9.93 -0.08 -17.12
N PHE A 403 10.94 -0.84 -17.54
CA PHE A 403 11.37 -2.07 -16.84
C PHE A 403 11.87 -1.82 -15.42
N ALA A 404 12.42 -0.67 -15.11
CA ALA A 404 12.83 -0.29 -13.75
C ALA A 404 11.74 0.49 -12.98
N ASN A 405 10.56 0.69 -13.57
CA ASN A 405 9.40 1.25 -12.91
C ASN A 405 8.94 0.31 -11.79
N SER A 406 8.83 0.80 -10.57
CA SER A 406 8.45 -0.01 -9.40
C SER A 406 6.97 -0.41 -9.41
N PHE A 407 6.13 0.29 -10.14
CA PHE A 407 4.69 0.02 -10.27
C PHE A 407 4.03 -0.34 -8.92
N TYR A 408 4.17 0.58 -7.96
CA TYR A 408 3.69 0.48 -6.58
C TYR A 408 4.35 -0.59 -5.71
N ALA A 409 5.47 -1.19 -6.17
CA ALA A 409 6.25 -2.04 -5.27
C ALA A 409 6.92 -1.22 -4.16
N ALA A 410 6.99 -1.78 -2.98
CA ALA A 410 7.69 -1.18 -1.86
C ALA A 410 9.21 -1.22 -2.06
N THR A 411 9.89 -0.21 -1.50
CA THR A 411 11.32 -0.27 -1.25
C THR A 411 11.55 -0.86 0.13
N GLU A 412 12.41 -1.85 0.21
CA GLU A 412 12.70 -2.59 1.44
C GLU A 412 14.19 -2.52 1.78
N ILE A 413 14.52 -2.43 3.07
CA ILE A 413 15.89 -2.51 3.57
C ILE A 413 16.10 -3.89 4.18
N GLY A 414 16.96 -4.69 3.55
CA GLY A 414 17.29 -6.02 4.04
C GLY A 414 18.19 -5.99 5.29
N PRO A 415 18.29 -7.13 6.01
CA PRO A 415 19.13 -7.25 7.19
C PRO A 415 20.63 -7.08 6.91
N ASP A 416 21.02 -7.23 5.65
CA ASP A 416 22.37 -6.99 5.14
C ASP A 416 22.65 -5.51 4.80
N GLY A 417 21.68 -4.63 5.02
CA GLY A 417 21.73 -3.20 4.65
C GLY A 417 21.58 -2.94 3.15
N CYS A 418 21.30 -3.95 2.34
CA CYS A 418 20.95 -3.77 0.94
C CYS A 418 19.53 -3.18 0.82
N ILE A 419 19.30 -2.41 -0.23
CA ILE A 419 17.99 -1.89 -0.58
C ILE A 419 17.43 -2.75 -1.72
N TYR A 420 16.19 -3.19 -1.57
CA TYR A 420 15.48 -4.02 -2.53
C TYR A 420 14.22 -3.29 -3.01
N THR A 421 13.89 -3.41 -4.28
CA THR A 421 12.61 -2.97 -4.83
C THR A 421 12.17 -3.88 -5.96
N GLY A 422 10.88 -4.20 -5.99
CA GLY A 422 10.26 -4.82 -7.16
C GLY A 422 10.20 -3.81 -8.31
N THR A 423 10.33 -4.28 -9.54
CA THR A 423 10.17 -3.46 -10.74
C THR A 423 9.34 -4.21 -11.77
N PHE A 424 8.84 -3.49 -12.77
CA PHE A 424 8.09 -4.09 -13.88
C PHE A 424 8.89 -5.20 -14.59
N GLY A 425 10.22 -5.05 -14.68
CA GLY A 425 11.12 -6.05 -15.31
C GLY A 425 11.69 -7.10 -14.35
N GLY A 426 11.40 -7.02 -13.03
CA GLY A 426 11.96 -7.97 -12.06
C GLY A 426 12.15 -7.39 -10.67
N ILE A 427 13.36 -7.56 -10.11
CA ILE A 427 13.75 -7.04 -8.80
C ILE A 427 15.13 -6.38 -8.90
N SER A 428 15.29 -5.23 -8.26
CA SER A 428 16.57 -4.53 -8.14
C SER A 428 17.10 -4.61 -6.71
N ARG A 429 18.41 -4.82 -6.58
CA ARG A 429 19.14 -4.78 -5.30
C ARG A 429 20.28 -3.77 -5.38
N PHE A 430 20.34 -2.88 -4.39
CA PHE A 430 21.44 -1.92 -4.23
C PHE A 430 22.24 -2.30 -3.01
N LYS A 431 23.51 -2.69 -3.23
CA LYS A 431 24.42 -3.11 -2.18
C LYS A 431 25.31 -1.94 -1.74
N PRO A 432 25.38 -1.61 -0.45
CA PRO A 432 26.35 -0.61 0.04
C PRO A 432 27.76 -1.02 -0.35
N ARG A 433 28.58 -0.05 -0.80
CA ARG A 433 30.03 -0.29 -0.90
C ARG A 433 30.59 -0.29 0.52
N ARG A 434 31.30 -1.33 0.84
CA ARG A 434 32.10 -1.41 2.08
C ARG A 434 33.35 -0.52 1.95
#